data_522ef4bd3ce3e31ca3c4d8bacb437471
#
_entry.id   522ef4bd3ce3e31ca3c4d8bacb437471
#
_cell.length_a   1.000
_cell.length_b   1.000
_cell.length_c   1.000
_cell.angle_alpha   90.00
_cell.angle_beta   90.00
_cell.angle_gamma   90.00
#
_symmetry.space_group_name_H-M   'P 1'
#
loop_
_entity.id
_entity.type
_entity.pdbx_description
1 polymer ?
#
loop_
_entity_poly.entity_id
_entity_poly.type
_entity_poly.pdbx_seq_one_letter_code
_entity_poly.pdbx_strand_id
1 'polypeptide(L)'
;MSPAVLEGLAATFGTEKDGLVPVHYERDHKRVITDRGDRLDVHETSDQEIEAALRIAAQKFDLEAGLDLTGGEEFRNRAAEIAGRLGYKVQNP
;
A
#
# COMPACT_ATOMS: atom_id res chain seq x y z
N MET A 1 -10.65 16.18 1.45
CA MET A 1 -11.33 15.14 0.65
C MET A 1 -10.39 13.97 0.46
N SER A 2 -10.82 12.76 0.73
CA SER A 2 -10.00 11.56 0.53
C SER A 2 -9.85 11.24 -0.94
N PRO A 3 -8.68 10.76 -1.38
CA PRO A 3 -8.53 10.27 -2.76
C PRO A 3 -9.55 9.17 -3.06
N ALA A 4 -10.04 9.16 -4.30
CA ALA A 4 -11.09 8.22 -4.70
C ALA A 4 -10.69 6.76 -4.49
N VAL A 5 -9.40 6.43 -4.68
CA VAL A 5 -8.94 5.04 -4.51
C VAL A 5 -9.00 4.56 -3.06
N LEU A 6 -9.09 5.48 -2.08
CA LEU A 6 -9.24 5.11 -0.67
C LEU A 6 -10.70 4.98 -0.26
N GLU A 7 -11.62 5.48 -1.06
CA GLU A 7 -13.03 5.31 -0.81
C GLU A 7 -13.43 3.87 -1.10
N GLY A 8 -14.34 3.35 -0.34
CA GLY A 8 -14.77 1.97 -0.51
C GLY A 8 -13.88 0.94 0.17
N LEU A 9 -12.77 1.35 0.77
CA LEU A 9 -11.95 0.45 1.55
C LEU A 9 -12.50 0.34 2.97
N ALA A 10 -12.68 -0.89 3.44
CA ALA A 10 -13.10 -1.18 4.80
C ALA A 10 -11.95 -1.84 5.55
N ALA A 11 -11.65 -1.35 6.74
CA ALA A 11 -10.56 -1.89 7.54
C ALA A 11 -11.08 -2.92 8.54
N THR A 12 -10.40 -4.07 8.62
CA THR A 12 -10.65 -5.07 9.64
C THR A 12 -9.33 -5.41 10.32
N PHE A 13 -9.39 -5.77 11.60
CA PHE A 13 -8.17 -6.07 12.34
C PHE A 13 -7.94 -7.57 12.36
N GLY A 14 -6.68 -7.97 12.14
CA GLY A 14 -6.28 -9.36 12.22
C GLY A 14 -5.86 -9.75 13.64
N THR A 15 -5.30 -10.94 13.75
CA THR A 15 -4.81 -11.46 15.04
C THR A 15 -3.45 -10.88 15.34
N GLU A 16 -3.25 -10.41 16.58
CA GLU A 16 -1.97 -9.90 17.02
C GLU A 16 -0.88 -10.94 16.85
N LYS A 17 0.29 -10.49 16.39
CA LYS A 17 1.50 -11.30 16.30
C LYS A 17 2.69 -10.40 16.60
N ASP A 18 3.52 -10.81 17.56
CA ASP A 18 4.74 -10.09 17.95
C ASP A 18 4.49 -8.62 18.32
N GLY A 19 3.35 -8.37 18.99
CA GLY A 19 2.98 -7.02 19.43
C GLY A 19 2.33 -6.16 18.36
N LEU A 20 2.18 -6.68 17.15
CA LEU A 20 1.58 -5.95 16.03
C LEU A 20 0.24 -6.57 15.64
N VAL A 21 -0.76 -5.71 15.42
CA VAL A 21 -2.07 -6.12 14.94
C VAL A 21 -2.16 -5.69 13.47
N PRO A 22 -2.23 -6.65 12.53
CA PRO A 22 -2.34 -6.28 11.13
C PRO A 22 -3.72 -5.67 10.85
N VAL A 23 -3.74 -4.72 9.92
CA VAL A 23 -4.98 -4.12 9.45
C VAL A 23 -5.19 -4.58 8.01
N HIS A 24 -6.30 -5.27 7.77
CA HIS A 24 -6.66 -5.72 6.43
C HIS A 24 -7.64 -4.73 5.82
N TYR A 25 -7.34 -4.26 4.62
CA TYR A 25 -8.23 -3.39 3.86
C TYR A 25 -8.93 -4.22 2.80
N GLU A 26 -10.25 -4.12 2.79
CA GLU A 26 -11.10 -4.88 1.88
C GLU A 26 -11.87 -3.93 0.97
N ARG A 27 -12.01 -4.32 -0.28
CA ARG A 27 -12.85 -3.63 -1.23
C ARG A 27 -13.80 -4.65 -1.84
N ASP A 28 -15.11 -4.38 -1.75
CA ASP A 28 -16.15 -5.30 -2.21
C ASP A 28 -15.97 -6.69 -1.61
N HIS A 29 -15.71 -6.74 -0.30
CA HIS A 29 -15.53 -7.96 0.50
C HIS A 29 -14.30 -8.78 0.12
N LYS A 30 -13.37 -8.19 -0.66
CA LYS A 30 -12.13 -8.86 -1.03
C LYS A 30 -10.96 -8.15 -0.38
N ARG A 31 -10.09 -8.91 0.28
CA ARG A 31 -8.88 -8.35 0.89
C ARG A 31 -7.91 -7.93 -0.20
N VAL A 32 -7.53 -6.65 -0.20
CA VAL A 32 -6.66 -6.10 -1.23
C VAL A 32 -5.32 -5.62 -0.70
N ILE A 33 -5.27 -5.16 0.55
CA ILE A 33 -4.04 -4.65 1.18
C ILE A 33 -4.01 -5.12 2.63
N THR A 34 -2.84 -5.46 3.13
CA THR A 34 -2.63 -5.72 4.56
C THR A 34 -1.51 -4.83 5.07
N ASP A 35 -1.82 -4.02 6.08
CA ASP A 35 -0.85 -3.20 6.78
C ASP A 35 -0.32 -4.02 7.96
N ARG A 36 0.95 -4.37 7.91
CA ARG A 36 1.59 -5.20 8.96
C ARG A 36 2.42 -4.37 9.93
N GLY A 37 2.29 -3.04 9.87
CA GLY A 37 2.98 -2.14 10.77
C GLY A 37 4.27 -1.60 10.17
N ASP A 38 5.16 -2.48 9.74
CA ASP A 38 6.44 -2.11 9.14
C ASP A 38 6.43 -2.18 7.62
N ARG A 39 5.38 -2.73 7.04
CA ARG A 39 5.24 -2.85 5.57
C ARG A 39 3.78 -3.00 5.20
N LEU A 40 3.50 -2.78 3.94
CA LEU A 40 2.18 -3.08 3.37
C LEU A 40 2.33 -4.21 2.37
N ASP A 41 1.45 -5.20 2.48
CA ASP A 41 1.34 -6.28 1.49
C ASP A 41 0.17 -5.95 0.58
N VAL A 42 0.41 -5.91 -0.72
CA VAL A 42 -0.62 -5.64 -1.72
C VAL A 42 -1.02 -6.96 -2.37
N HIS A 43 -2.29 -7.35 -2.19
CA HIS A 43 -2.77 -8.66 -2.65
C HIS A 43 -3.34 -8.62 -4.06
N GLU A 44 -3.63 -7.43 -4.57
CA GLU A 44 -4.13 -7.22 -5.93
C GLU A 44 -3.19 -6.28 -6.66
N THR A 45 -2.91 -6.58 -7.92
CA THR A 45 -1.92 -5.82 -8.69
C THR A 45 -2.54 -4.83 -9.67
N SER A 46 -3.83 -4.52 -9.54
CA SER A 46 -4.46 -3.49 -10.34
C SER A 46 -3.92 -2.12 -9.97
N ASP A 47 -3.93 -1.20 -10.92
CA ASP A 47 -3.46 0.16 -10.69
C ASP A 47 -4.18 0.84 -9.52
N GLN A 48 -5.49 0.61 -9.41
CA GLN A 48 -6.29 1.18 -8.33
C GLN A 48 -5.75 0.76 -6.96
N GLU A 49 -5.43 -0.52 -6.78
CA GLU A 49 -4.99 -1.00 -5.48
C GLU A 49 -3.53 -0.67 -5.22
N ILE A 50 -2.71 -0.61 -6.26
CA ILE A 50 -1.33 -0.13 -6.12
C ILE A 50 -1.34 1.33 -5.67
N GLU A 51 -2.15 2.16 -6.29
CA GLU A 51 -2.25 3.57 -5.90
C GLU A 51 -2.77 3.70 -4.47
N ALA A 52 -3.79 2.92 -4.09
CA ALA A 52 -4.32 2.94 -2.73
C ALA A 52 -3.24 2.58 -1.72
N ALA A 53 -2.44 1.53 -1.99
CA ALA A 53 -1.36 1.13 -1.10
C ALA A 53 -0.30 2.20 -0.98
N LEU A 54 0.08 2.85 -2.08
CA LEU A 54 1.07 3.93 -2.06
C LEU A 54 0.59 5.11 -1.25
N ARG A 55 -0.69 5.47 -1.37
CA ARG A 55 -1.25 6.58 -0.60
C ARG A 55 -1.34 6.26 0.88
N ILE A 56 -1.64 5.02 1.25
CA ILE A 56 -1.62 4.58 2.64
C ILE A 56 -0.18 4.65 3.17
N ALA A 57 0.78 4.14 2.40
CA ALA A 57 2.19 4.18 2.79
C ALA A 57 2.67 5.62 3.00
N ALA A 58 2.21 6.54 2.16
CA ALA A 58 2.59 7.95 2.26
C ALA A 58 2.12 8.59 3.57
N GLN A 59 1.04 8.07 4.16
CA GLN A 59 0.52 8.58 5.42
C GLN A 59 1.24 8.01 6.64
N LYS A 60 1.89 6.85 6.50
CA LYS A 60 2.48 6.19 7.65
C LYS A 60 4.01 6.17 7.64
N PHE A 61 4.66 6.23 6.48
CA PHE A 61 6.11 6.11 6.38
C PHE A 61 6.76 7.43 6.02
N ASP A 62 8.06 7.54 6.31
CA ASP A 62 8.84 8.72 5.98
C ASP A 62 9.11 8.78 4.48
N LEU A 63 8.48 9.72 3.80
CA LEU A 63 8.63 9.89 2.37
C LEU A 63 9.99 10.48 1.97
N GLU A 64 10.68 11.15 2.90
CA GLU A 64 12.00 11.69 2.60
C GLU A 64 13.01 10.57 2.40
N ALA A 65 12.87 9.48 3.15
CA ALA A 65 13.70 8.30 2.98
C ALA A 65 13.37 7.54 1.70
N GLY A 66 12.19 7.79 1.12
CA GLY A 66 11.73 7.09 -0.06
C GLY A 66 11.02 5.79 0.29
N LEU A 67 10.21 5.31 -0.65
CA LEU A 67 9.50 4.05 -0.50
C LEU A 67 10.36 2.90 -1.04
N ASP A 68 10.46 1.83 -0.29
CA ASP A 68 11.18 0.64 -0.70
C ASP A 68 10.16 -0.37 -1.25
N LEU A 69 10.24 -0.62 -2.56
CA LEU A 69 9.30 -1.50 -3.25
C LEU A 69 9.88 -2.89 -3.40
N THR A 70 9.13 -3.90 -2.97
CA THR A 70 9.52 -5.30 -3.08
C THR A 70 8.45 -6.08 -3.83
N GLY A 71 8.82 -7.27 -4.30
CA GLY A 71 7.92 -8.11 -5.06
C GLY A 71 8.49 -8.42 -6.44
N GLY A 72 7.64 -8.89 -7.35
CA GLY A 72 8.05 -9.21 -8.71
C GLY A 72 8.43 -7.96 -9.49
N GLU A 73 9.23 -8.15 -10.54
CA GLU A 73 9.73 -7.04 -11.36
C GLU A 73 8.59 -6.22 -11.97
N GLU A 74 7.58 -6.88 -12.50
CA GLU A 74 6.42 -6.20 -13.09
C GLU A 74 5.71 -5.32 -12.08
N PHE A 75 5.48 -5.86 -10.88
CA PHE A 75 4.83 -5.11 -9.81
C PHE A 75 5.68 -3.91 -9.41
N ARG A 76 7.00 -4.11 -9.20
CA ARG A 76 7.88 -3.02 -8.79
C ARG A 76 7.93 -1.91 -9.83
N ASN A 77 8.01 -2.27 -11.11
CA ASN A 77 8.04 -1.30 -12.19
C ASN A 77 6.75 -0.49 -12.26
N ARG A 78 5.60 -1.17 -12.13
CA ARG A 78 4.31 -0.50 -12.18
C ARG A 78 4.11 0.41 -10.97
N ALA A 79 4.47 -0.08 -9.79
CA ALA A 79 4.35 0.71 -8.56
C ALA A 79 5.26 1.93 -8.59
N ALA A 80 6.49 1.80 -9.11
CA ALA A 80 7.39 2.93 -9.25
C ALA A 80 6.83 3.97 -10.23
N GLU A 81 6.23 3.53 -11.32
CA GLU A 81 5.61 4.44 -12.29
C GLU A 81 4.45 5.21 -11.66
N ILE A 82 3.58 4.52 -10.94
CA ILE A 82 2.44 5.16 -10.28
C ILE A 82 2.93 6.10 -9.17
N ALA A 83 3.92 5.68 -8.38
CA ALA A 83 4.51 6.52 -7.34
C ALA A 83 5.08 7.80 -7.95
N GLY A 84 5.76 7.69 -9.10
CA GLY A 84 6.28 8.86 -9.80
C GLY A 84 5.19 9.83 -10.20
N ARG A 85 4.06 9.33 -10.68
CA ARG A 85 2.92 10.19 -11.04
C ARG A 85 2.32 10.89 -9.83
N LEU A 86 2.36 10.23 -8.66
CA LEU A 86 1.87 10.81 -7.42
C LEU A 86 2.88 11.75 -6.76
N GLY A 87 4.09 11.82 -7.27
CA GLY A 87 5.16 12.64 -6.71
C GLY A 87 5.86 11.99 -5.53
N TYR A 88 5.75 10.69 -5.36
CA TYR A 88 6.40 9.96 -4.27
C TYR A 88 7.77 9.47 -4.71
N LYS A 89 8.76 9.59 -3.81
CA LYS A 89 10.10 9.14 -4.06
C LYS A 89 10.19 7.62 -3.83
N VAL A 90 10.85 6.92 -4.76
CA VAL A 90 11.11 5.49 -4.63
C VAL A 90 12.60 5.31 -4.38
N GLN A 91 12.94 4.58 -3.33
CA GLN A 91 14.32 4.39 -2.89
C GLN A 91 15.09 3.42 -3.79
N ASN A 92 14.47 2.31 -4.13
CA ASN A 92 15.12 1.29 -4.97
C ASN A 92 14.84 1.55 -6.44
N PRO A 93 15.80 1.25 -7.29
CA PRO A 93 15.62 1.44 -8.73
C PRO A 93 14.60 0.44 -9.29
#